data_4a5248e6a6870824e01d71cd4c67d5cc
#
_entry.id   4a5248e6a6870824e01d71cd4c67d5cc
#
_cell.length_a   1.000
_cell.length_b   1.000
_cell.length_c   1.000
_cell.angle_alpha   90.00
_cell.angle_beta   90.00
_cell.angle_gamma   90.00
#
_symmetry.space_group_name_H-M   'P 1'
#
loop_
_entity.id
_entity.type
_entity.pdbx_description
1 polymer ?
#
loop_
_entity_poly.entity_id
_entity_poly.type
_entity_poly.pdbx_seq_one_letter_code
_entity_poly.pdbx_strand_id
1 'polypeptide(L)'
;VEYLTYGVAARDSNEHDVEVYFEASPRWALDQPYQQSASEGYEADGLLYLKSGSKEQNILAKQGDDLRIDWGYFYMVSGKENTAYSIGNSTELRKNFVNGTFNSASLAGEDSNGNMALVRDYGKVRKVTDKIMLGYDDIYSIQYFGTNLRSYWNSRGDRTIESEMLAAYNEYDELLARCYAFDKKLMEDASAVGGKEYAELCALAYRQSIAAHKLVEAPNGDLLWLSKENNSNGSINTVDLTYPPAPP
;
A
#
# COMPACT_ATOMS: atom_id res chain seq x y z
N VAL A 1 3.72 4.82 -0.11
CA VAL A 1 3.50 4.11 -1.38
C VAL A 1 4.38 2.88 -1.43
N GLU A 2 3.82 1.74 -1.81
CA GLU A 2 4.55 0.51 -2.15
C GLU A 2 4.40 0.22 -3.63
N TYR A 3 5.43 -0.40 -4.23
CA TYR A 3 5.37 -0.87 -5.61
C TYR A 3 5.39 -2.40 -5.65
N LEU A 4 4.42 -2.97 -6.36
CA LEU A 4 4.44 -4.36 -6.77
C LEU A 4 4.98 -4.41 -8.21
N THR A 5 6.27 -4.61 -8.34
CA THR A 5 6.92 -4.76 -9.65
C THR A 5 6.89 -6.22 -10.07
N TYR A 6 6.52 -6.49 -11.31
CA TYR A 6 6.45 -7.82 -11.88
C TYR A 6 7.02 -7.87 -13.29
N GLY A 7 7.50 -9.04 -13.67
CA GLY A 7 7.98 -9.31 -15.01
C GLY A 7 7.41 -10.61 -15.55
N VAL A 8 6.99 -10.59 -16.80
CA VAL A 8 6.55 -11.77 -17.55
C VAL A 8 7.48 -11.94 -18.74
N ALA A 9 7.95 -13.16 -18.99
CA ALA A 9 8.80 -13.46 -20.13
C ALA A 9 8.41 -14.81 -20.73
N ALA A 10 8.30 -14.87 -22.05
CA ALA A 10 8.11 -16.11 -22.81
C ALA A 10 9.31 -17.04 -22.60
N ARG A 11 9.05 -18.34 -22.45
CA ARG A 11 10.10 -19.37 -22.38
C ARG A 11 10.50 -19.91 -23.75
N ASP A 12 9.81 -19.50 -24.78
CA ASP A 12 10.08 -19.83 -26.18
C ASP A 12 10.43 -18.59 -27.02
N SER A 13 10.48 -18.73 -28.32
CA SER A 13 10.78 -17.63 -29.25
C SER A 13 9.57 -16.82 -29.69
N ASN A 14 8.37 -17.20 -29.26
CA ASN A 14 7.11 -16.62 -29.71
C ASN A 14 6.63 -15.48 -28.82
N GLU A 15 5.75 -14.64 -29.34
CA GLU A 15 4.92 -13.73 -28.57
C GLU A 15 3.68 -14.45 -28.09
N HIS A 16 3.21 -14.10 -26.89
CA HIS A 16 2.00 -14.63 -26.30
C HIS A 16 1.08 -13.47 -25.90
N ASP A 17 -0.21 -13.68 -25.98
CA ASP A 17 -1.19 -12.76 -25.39
C ASP A 17 -1.06 -12.83 -23.86
N VAL A 18 -0.77 -11.68 -23.25
CA VAL A 18 -0.47 -11.59 -21.82
C VAL A 18 -1.42 -10.63 -21.12
N GLU A 19 -2.16 -11.15 -20.19
CA GLU A 19 -2.94 -10.36 -19.23
C GLU A 19 -2.47 -10.66 -17.81
N VAL A 20 -2.42 -9.64 -16.95
CA VAL A 20 -2.04 -9.78 -15.55
C VAL A 20 -3.16 -9.28 -14.67
N TYR A 21 -3.63 -10.15 -13.80
CA TYR A 21 -4.72 -9.92 -12.86
C TYR A 21 -4.19 -9.63 -11.46
N PHE A 22 -4.70 -8.57 -10.83
CA PHE A 22 -4.47 -8.25 -9.43
C PHE A 22 -5.78 -8.06 -8.70
N GLU A 23 -5.80 -8.50 -7.45
CA GLU A 23 -6.97 -8.41 -6.60
C GLU A 23 -6.56 -8.03 -5.17
N ALA A 24 -7.31 -7.13 -4.57
CA ALA A 24 -7.16 -6.75 -3.17
C ALA A 24 -8.51 -6.81 -2.44
N SER A 25 -8.47 -7.25 -1.20
CA SER A 25 -9.66 -7.26 -0.33
C SER A 25 -9.82 -5.91 0.37
N PRO A 26 -11.06 -5.42 0.57
CA PRO A 26 -11.33 -4.25 1.40
C PRO A 26 -10.92 -4.43 2.86
N ARG A 27 -10.68 -5.65 3.31
CA ARG A 27 -10.21 -5.97 4.67
C ARG A 27 -8.91 -5.28 5.07
N TRP A 28 -8.13 -4.82 4.10
CA TRP A 28 -6.92 -4.05 4.36
C TRP A 28 -7.18 -2.68 5.00
N ALA A 29 -8.42 -2.21 4.94
CA ALA A 29 -8.85 -0.94 5.52
C ALA A 29 -9.91 -1.11 6.63
N LEU A 30 -10.02 -2.31 7.19
CA LEU A 30 -11.00 -2.66 8.23
C LEU A 30 -10.31 -3.21 9.47
N ASP A 31 -10.85 -2.91 10.64
CA ASP A 31 -10.45 -3.54 11.91
C ASP A 31 -11.06 -4.94 12.01
N GLN A 32 -12.36 -5.06 11.79
CA GLN A 32 -13.10 -6.30 11.97
C GLN A 32 -13.71 -6.80 10.65
N PRO A 33 -13.81 -8.15 10.47
CA PRO A 33 -14.30 -8.73 9.22
C PRO A 33 -15.79 -8.47 8.93
N TYR A 34 -16.55 -8.05 9.94
CA TYR A 34 -17.97 -7.72 9.81
C TYR A 34 -18.23 -6.24 9.50
N GLN A 35 -17.21 -5.39 9.55
CA GLN A 35 -17.36 -3.98 9.19
C GLN A 35 -17.68 -3.85 7.70
N GLN A 36 -18.56 -2.91 7.40
CA GLN A 36 -18.91 -2.59 6.03
C GLN A 36 -17.86 -1.67 5.40
N SER A 37 -17.51 -1.97 4.15
CA SER A 37 -16.63 -1.13 3.33
C SER A 37 -17.39 -0.50 2.18
N ALA A 38 -16.83 0.60 1.69
CA ALA A 38 -17.17 1.19 0.40
C ALA A 38 -15.92 1.13 -0.48
N SER A 39 -16.12 0.67 -1.72
CA SER A 39 -15.06 0.60 -2.72
C SER A 39 -15.51 1.31 -3.98
N GLU A 40 -14.60 2.04 -4.61
CA GLU A 40 -14.84 2.75 -5.86
C GLU A 40 -13.64 2.68 -6.79
N GLY A 41 -13.87 2.82 -8.10
CA GLY A 41 -12.84 3.00 -9.11
C GLY A 41 -13.03 4.32 -9.83
N TYR A 42 -11.94 5.04 -10.07
CA TYR A 42 -11.96 6.30 -10.80
C TYR A 42 -10.62 6.55 -11.49
N GLU A 43 -10.61 7.52 -12.41
CA GLU A 43 -9.43 7.94 -13.13
C GLU A 43 -9.04 9.37 -12.75
N ALA A 44 -7.74 9.60 -12.57
CA ALA A 44 -7.16 10.93 -12.41
C ALA A 44 -5.74 10.96 -13.01
N ASP A 45 -5.41 12.03 -13.72
CA ASP A 45 -4.05 12.32 -14.24
C ASP A 45 -3.37 11.16 -14.99
N GLY A 46 -4.15 10.37 -15.73
CA GLY A 46 -3.65 9.23 -16.51
C GLY A 46 -3.45 7.95 -15.71
N LEU A 47 -3.83 7.94 -14.45
CA LEU A 47 -3.83 6.77 -13.58
C LEU A 47 -5.25 6.29 -13.29
N LEU A 48 -5.40 5.00 -13.07
CA LEU A 48 -6.59 4.35 -12.56
C LEU A 48 -6.41 4.07 -11.08
N TYR A 49 -7.38 4.48 -10.29
CA TYR A 49 -7.42 4.30 -8.84
C TYR A 49 -8.55 3.35 -8.46
N LEU A 50 -8.25 2.35 -7.67
CA LEU A 50 -9.21 1.56 -6.92
C LEU A 50 -9.03 1.88 -5.45
N LYS A 51 -10.09 2.38 -4.81
CA LYS A 51 -10.07 2.88 -3.44
C LYS A 51 -11.07 2.11 -2.59
N SER A 52 -10.68 1.77 -1.38
CA SER A 52 -11.57 1.13 -0.40
C SER A 52 -11.29 1.61 1.01
N GLY A 53 -12.36 1.76 1.80
CA GLY A 53 -12.28 2.11 3.20
C GLY A 53 -13.52 1.66 3.97
N SER A 54 -13.49 1.71 5.29
CA SER A 54 -14.70 1.47 6.08
C SER A 54 -15.75 2.56 5.82
N LYS A 55 -17.02 2.21 5.86
CA LYS A 55 -18.10 3.20 5.73
C LYS A 55 -18.17 4.16 6.93
N GLU A 56 -17.79 3.66 8.10
CA GLU A 56 -17.95 4.42 9.35
C GLU A 56 -16.87 5.49 9.54
N GLN A 57 -15.65 5.26 9.01
CA GLN A 57 -14.53 6.20 9.13
C GLN A 57 -14.30 6.70 10.57
N ASN A 58 -14.15 5.77 11.53
CA ASN A 58 -13.97 6.06 12.95
C ASN A 58 -12.57 6.61 13.26
N ILE A 59 -12.25 7.79 12.72
CA ILE A 59 -10.91 8.39 12.77
C ILE A 59 -10.46 8.55 14.23
N LEU A 60 -9.43 7.78 14.64
CA LEU A 60 -8.85 7.82 15.98
C LEU A 60 -9.90 7.72 17.13
N ALA A 61 -11.02 7.05 16.87
CA ALA A 61 -12.17 7.03 17.79
C ALA A 61 -12.07 5.99 18.89
N LYS A 62 -11.17 5.03 18.78
CA LYS A 62 -11.03 3.91 19.71
C LYS A 62 -9.68 3.92 20.41
N GLN A 63 -9.64 3.38 21.60
CA GLN A 63 -8.43 3.12 22.38
C GLN A 63 -8.55 1.78 23.11
N GLY A 64 -7.43 1.18 23.48
CA GLY A 64 -7.39 -0.10 24.19
C GLY A 64 -6.74 -1.19 23.36
N ASP A 65 -7.07 -2.43 23.69
CA ASP A 65 -6.47 -3.62 23.08
C ASP A 65 -7.22 -4.11 21.84
N ASP A 66 -6.56 -4.91 21.04
CA ASP A 66 -7.07 -5.55 19.81
C ASP A 66 -7.66 -4.54 18.81
N LEU A 67 -6.92 -3.47 18.55
CA LEU A 67 -7.31 -2.40 17.64
C LEU A 67 -6.42 -2.34 16.40
N ARG A 68 -7.07 -2.18 15.27
CA ARG A 68 -6.45 -1.90 13.96
C ARG A 68 -7.00 -0.60 13.41
N ILE A 69 -6.35 -0.06 12.39
CA ILE A 69 -6.86 1.12 11.69
C ILE A 69 -8.12 0.73 10.93
N ASP A 70 -9.24 1.39 11.23
CA ASP A 70 -10.53 1.22 10.55
C ASP A 70 -11.07 2.53 9.96
N TRP A 71 -10.16 3.44 9.65
CA TRP A 71 -10.42 4.71 8.98
C TRP A 71 -9.37 4.97 7.89
N GLY A 72 -9.62 5.95 7.04
CA GLY A 72 -8.81 6.21 5.88
C GLY A 72 -9.10 5.22 4.75
N TYR A 73 -8.24 5.23 3.74
CA TYR A 73 -8.49 4.50 2.51
C TYR A 73 -7.24 3.78 2.01
N PHE A 74 -7.45 2.53 1.63
CA PHE A 74 -6.49 1.75 0.87
C PHE A 74 -6.68 2.02 -0.63
N TYR A 75 -5.57 2.16 -1.34
CA TYR A 75 -5.53 2.41 -2.79
C TYR A 75 -4.71 1.34 -3.50
N MET A 76 -5.24 0.88 -4.64
CA MET A 76 -4.51 0.12 -5.65
C MET A 76 -4.52 0.94 -6.94
N VAL A 77 -3.34 1.29 -7.47
CA VAL A 77 -3.20 2.26 -8.55
C VAL A 77 -2.34 1.71 -9.67
N SER A 78 -2.74 1.95 -10.92
CA SER A 78 -2.04 1.55 -12.13
C SER A 78 -2.12 2.63 -13.21
N GLY A 79 -1.28 2.56 -14.25
CA GLY A 79 -1.53 3.31 -15.47
C GLY A 79 -2.91 2.94 -16.04
N LYS A 80 -3.65 3.92 -16.55
CA LYS A 80 -5.02 3.67 -17.04
C LYS A 80 -5.07 2.95 -18.39
N GLU A 81 -4.06 3.13 -19.22
CA GLU A 81 -4.02 2.54 -20.55
C GLU A 81 -3.99 1.01 -20.47
N ASN A 82 -4.84 0.37 -21.27
CA ASN A 82 -4.99 -1.10 -21.30
C ASN A 82 -5.24 -1.70 -19.91
N THR A 83 -5.97 -0.99 -19.06
CA THR A 83 -6.36 -1.45 -17.73
C THR A 83 -7.87 -1.50 -17.61
N ALA A 84 -8.39 -2.69 -17.33
CA ALA A 84 -9.77 -2.89 -16.91
C ALA A 84 -9.85 -3.07 -15.40
N TYR A 85 -10.96 -2.69 -14.77
CA TYR A 85 -11.19 -2.94 -13.35
C TYR A 85 -12.62 -3.41 -13.09
N SER A 86 -12.79 -4.10 -11.98
CA SER A 86 -14.11 -4.46 -11.47
C SER A 86 -14.07 -4.59 -9.95
N ILE A 87 -15.22 -4.35 -9.31
CA ILE A 87 -15.37 -4.47 -7.85
C ILE A 87 -16.53 -5.42 -7.59
N GLY A 88 -16.31 -6.46 -6.77
CA GLY A 88 -17.34 -7.43 -6.52
C GLY A 88 -16.87 -8.69 -5.77
N ASN A 89 -17.61 -9.77 -5.93
CA ASN A 89 -17.27 -11.04 -5.30
C ASN A 89 -15.99 -11.64 -5.90
N SER A 90 -15.03 -12.01 -5.06
CA SER A 90 -13.72 -12.54 -5.47
C SER A 90 -13.84 -13.75 -6.42
N THR A 91 -14.74 -14.68 -6.13
CA THR A 91 -14.92 -15.89 -6.95
C THR A 91 -15.43 -15.54 -8.35
N GLU A 92 -16.35 -14.58 -8.45
CA GLU A 92 -16.89 -14.12 -9.73
C GLU A 92 -15.86 -13.31 -10.53
N LEU A 93 -15.10 -12.44 -9.86
CA LEU A 93 -14.04 -11.66 -10.49
C LEU A 93 -13.00 -12.58 -11.15
N ARG A 94 -12.52 -13.57 -10.43
CA ARG A 94 -11.55 -14.56 -10.93
C ARG A 94 -12.12 -15.41 -12.05
N LYS A 95 -13.37 -15.84 -11.92
CA LYS A 95 -14.07 -16.60 -12.97
C LYS A 95 -14.20 -15.78 -14.24
N ASN A 96 -14.56 -14.51 -14.14
CA ASN A 96 -14.69 -13.62 -15.29
C ASN A 96 -13.34 -13.41 -15.98
N PHE A 97 -12.26 -13.25 -15.22
CA PHE A 97 -10.92 -13.16 -15.78
C PHE A 97 -10.53 -14.43 -16.55
N VAL A 98 -10.66 -15.60 -15.92
CA VAL A 98 -10.31 -16.89 -16.56
C VAL A 98 -11.12 -17.16 -17.82
N ASN A 99 -12.38 -16.72 -17.86
CA ASN A 99 -13.26 -16.88 -19.02
C ASN A 99 -13.11 -15.80 -20.09
N GLY A 100 -12.21 -14.82 -19.92
CA GLY A 100 -12.04 -13.70 -20.86
C GLY A 100 -13.25 -12.76 -20.89
N THR A 101 -14.03 -12.70 -19.81
CA THR A 101 -15.24 -11.85 -19.69
C THR A 101 -15.06 -10.74 -18.64
N PHE A 102 -13.84 -10.46 -18.24
CA PHE A 102 -13.55 -9.39 -17.29
C PHE A 102 -13.77 -8.03 -17.95
N ASN A 103 -14.71 -7.24 -17.44
CA ASN A 103 -15.06 -5.93 -17.97
C ASN A 103 -14.92 -4.85 -16.90
N SER A 104 -14.58 -3.64 -17.33
CA SER A 104 -14.62 -2.46 -16.46
C SER A 104 -16.08 -2.16 -16.08
N ALA A 105 -16.45 -2.54 -14.87
CA ALA A 105 -17.73 -2.19 -14.27
C ALA A 105 -17.58 -2.13 -12.76
N SER A 106 -17.99 -1.02 -12.17
CA SER A 106 -18.21 -0.99 -10.72
C SER A 106 -19.45 -1.82 -10.41
N LEU A 107 -19.26 -2.96 -9.75
CA LEU A 107 -20.35 -3.81 -9.24
C LEU A 107 -20.59 -3.57 -7.74
N ALA A 108 -19.87 -2.63 -7.14
CA ALA A 108 -20.06 -2.27 -5.74
C ALA A 108 -21.31 -1.42 -5.60
N GLY A 109 -22.37 -2.03 -5.14
CA GLY A 109 -23.46 -1.27 -4.52
C GLY A 109 -22.97 -0.65 -3.18
N GLU A 110 -23.74 0.29 -2.63
CA GLU A 110 -23.40 0.97 -1.37
C GLU A 110 -23.15 0.04 -0.17
N ASP A 111 -23.57 -1.23 -0.26
CA ASP A 111 -23.47 -2.23 0.81
C ASP A 111 -22.43 -3.34 0.54
N SER A 112 -21.64 -3.25 -0.51
CA SER A 112 -20.77 -4.36 -0.88
C SER A 112 -19.39 -4.27 -0.26
N ASN A 113 -19.00 -5.32 0.47
CA ASN A 113 -17.61 -5.61 0.85
C ASN A 113 -16.86 -6.24 -0.34
N GLY A 114 -17.04 -5.66 -1.54
CA GLY A 114 -16.49 -6.19 -2.77
C GLY A 114 -14.97 -6.06 -2.83
N ASN A 115 -14.31 -7.12 -3.28
CA ASN A 115 -12.90 -7.06 -3.62
C ASN A 115 -12.70 -6.14 -4.83
N MET A 116 -11.58 -5.46 -4.86
CA MET A 116 -11.14 -4.64 -5.97
C MET A 116 -10.21 -5.46 -6.86
N ALA A 117 -10.48 -5.55 -8.15
CA ALA A 117 -9.62 -6.23 -9.10
C ALA A 117 -9.31 -5.35 -10.30
N LEU A 118 -8.09 -5.46 -10.82
CA LEU A 118 -7.70 -4.87 -12.08
C LEU A 118 -7.00 -5.90 -12.97
N VAL A 119 -7.10 -5.71 -14.28
CA VAL A 119 -6.43 -6.48 -15.31
C VAL A 119 -5.62 -5.55 -16.17
N ARG A 120 -4.34 -5.85 -16.33
CA ARG A 120 -3.45 -5.20 -17.29
C ARG A 120 -3.33 -6.08 -18.53
N ASP A 121 -3.75 -5.56 -19.67
CA ASP A 121 -3.66 -6.22 -20.96
C ASP A 121 -2.44 -5.70 -21.74
N TYR A 122 -1.51 -6.57 -22.07
CA TYR A 122 -0.29 -6.24 -22.83
C TYR A 122 -0.36 -6.71 -24.28
N GLY A 123 -1.46 -7.39 -24.67
CA GLY A 123 -1.55 -8.02 -25.96
C GLY A 123 -0.42 -9.03 -26.20
N LYS A 124 0.06 -9.09 -27.45
CA LYS A 124 1.13 -10.02 -27.83
C LYS A 124 2.50 -9.46 -27.50
N VAL A 125 3.15 -10.06 -26.52
CA VAL A 125 4.50 -9.67 -26.08
C VAL A 125 5.37 -10.89 -25.79
N ARG A 126 6.69 -10.76 -25.97
CA ARG A 126 7.68 -11.74 -25.49
C ARG A 126 8.14 -11.48 -24.07
N LYS A 127 8.15 -10.21 -23.68
CA LYS A 127 8.56 -9.79 -22.35
C LYS A 127 7.89 -8.47 -22.01
N VAL A 128 7.44 -8.35 -20.80
CA VAL A 128 6.94 -7.11 -20.22
C VAL A 128 7.38 -7.01 -18.76
N THR A 129 7.70 -5.81 -18.32
CA THR A 129 7.90 -5.46 -16.91
C THR A 129 7.03 -4.25 -16.61
N ASP A 130 6.26 -4.33 -15.55
CA ASP A 130 5.37 -3.24 -15.14
C ASP A 130 5.21 -3.25 -13.61
N LYS A 131 4.42 -2.32 -13.11
CA LYS A 131 4.19 -2.12 -11.68
C LYS A 131 2.74 -1.80 -11.37
N ILE A 132 2.34 -2.13 -10.16
CA ILE A 132 1.14 -1.62 -9.50
C ILE A 132 1.59 -0.92 -8.23
N MET A 133 0.96 0.20 -7.91
CA MET A 133 1.22 0.92 -6.67
C MET A 133 0.12 0.63 -5.65
N LEU A 134 0.53 0.47 -4.41
CA LEU A 134 -0.34 0.39 -3.25
C LEU A 134 -0.10 1.60 -2.35
N GLY A 135 -1.16 2.15 -1.80
CA GLY A 135 -1.08 3.26 -0.87
C GLY A 135 -2.13 3.20 0.20
N TYR A 136 -1.88 3.91 1.28
CA TYR A 136 -2.85 4.10 2.34
C TYR A 136 -2.82 5.55 2.81
N ASP A 137 -3.97 6.21 2.77
CA ASP A 137 -4.17 7.52 3.37
C ASP A 137 -4.99 7.35 4.65
N ASP A 138 -4.34 7.52 5.78
CA ASP A 138 -4.96 7.39 7.11
C ASP A 138 -5.62 8.70 7.60
N ILE A 139 -5.68 9.73 6.75
CA ILE A 139 -6.29 11.04 7.02
C ILE A 139 -5.66 11.73 8.23
N TYR A 140 -5.74 11.10 9.40
CA TYR A 140 -5.01 11.42 10.62
C TYR A 140 -4.34 10.16 11.16
N SER A 141 -3.04 10.25 11.37
CA SER A 141 -2.23 9.10 11.79
C SER A 141 -2.30 8.81 13.28
N ILE A 142 -2.24 9.86 14.09
CA ILE A 142 -2.21 9.76 15.56
C ILE A 142 -2.94 10.92 16.22
N GLN A 143 -3.33 10.72 17.48
CA GLN A 143 -3.70 11.80 18.38
C GLN A 143 -2.54 12.08 19.35
N TYR A 144 -2.04 13.30 19.32
CA TYR A 144 -0.92 13.76 20.15
C TYR A 144 -1.39 14.88 21.09
N PHE A 145 -1.46 14.57 22.39
CA PHE A 145 -1.96 15.48 23.42
C PHE A 145 -3.28 16.21 23.05
N GLY A 146 -4.24 15.44 22.53
CA GLY A 146 -5.56 15.95 22.14
C GLY A 146 -5.61 16.58 20.72
N THR A 147 -4.49 16.66 20.01
CA THR A 147 -4.45 17.15 18.63
C THR A 147 -4.27 15.98 17.66
N ASN A 148 -5.14 15.89 16.66
CA ASN A 148 -5.00 14.89 15.60
C ASN A 148 -3.95 15.36 14.58
N LEU A 149 -2.91 14.54 14.39
CA LEU A 149 -1.80 14.82 13.47
C LEU A 149 -1.94 13.99 12.20
N ARG A 150 -1.75 14.65 11.05
CA ARG A 150 -1.66 13.99 9.75
C ARG A 150 -0.31 13.29 9.59
N SER A 151 -0.24 12.30 8.70
CA SER A 151 1.05 11.79 8.22
C SER A 151 1.89 12.94 7.66
N TYR A 152 3.20 12.86 7.83
CA TYR A 152 4.15 13.92 7.45
C TYR A 152 4.03 14.35 5.98
N TRP A 153 3.78 13.40 5.06
CA TRP A 153 3.63 13.71 3.64
C TRP A 153 2.51 14.73 3.35
N ASN A 154 1.52 14.83 4.24
CA ASN A 154 0.41 15.77 4.16
C ASN A 154 0.22 16.58 5.46
N SER A 155 1.32 16.87 6.18
CA SER A 155 1.27 17.57 7.48
C SER A 155 0.54 18.92 7.39
N ARG A 156 0.67 19.61 6.26
CA ARG A 156 0.02 20.90 5.98
C ARG A 156 -1.42 20.77 5.48
N GLY A 157 -1.86 19.57 5.07
CA GLY A 157 -3.19 19.33 4.51
C GLY A 157 -3.41 19.91 3.10
N ASP A 158 -2.35 20.23 2.40
CA ASP A 158 -2.36 20.85 1.06
C ASP A 158 -2.05 19.85 -0.08
N ARG A 159 -1.80 18.59 0.26
CA ARG A 159 -1.54 17.51 -0.70
C ARG A 159 -2.71 16.54 -0.78
N THR A 160 -2.84 15.88 -1.92
CA THR A 160 -3.80 14.79 -2.12
C THR A 160 -3.08 13.49 -2.39
N ILE A 161 -3.78 12.37 -2.15
CA ILE A 161 -3.21 11.06 -2.45
C ILE A 161 -2.93 10.92 -3.95
N GLU A 162 -3.76 11.54 -4.80
CA GLU A 162 -3.59 11.53 -6.26
C GLU A 162 -2.29 12.24 -6.66
N SER A 163 -1.99 13.41 -6.08
CA SER A 163 -0.75 14.13 -6.36
C SER A 163 0.49 13.31 -5.98
N GLU A 164 0.45 12.64 -4.84
CA GLU A 164 1.58 11.84 -4.37
C GLU A 164 1.73 10.51 -5.14
N MET A 165 0.61 9.90 -5.54
CA MET A 165 0.65 8.71 -6.39
C MET A 165 1.16 9.02 -7.79
N LEU A 166 0.76 10.16 -8.37
CA LEU A 166 1.29 10.60 -9.67
C LEU A 166 2.79 10.89 -9.60
N ALA A 167 3.24 11.59 -8.57
CA ALA A 167 4.67 11.83 -8.34
C ALA A 167 5.43 10.50 -8.22
N ALA A 168 4.94 9.58 -7.38
CA ALA A 168 5.53 8.25 -7.21
C ALA A 168 5.55 7.43 -8.50
N TYR A 169 4.50 7.51 -9.32
CA TYR A 169 4.44 6.83 -10.61
C TYR A 169 5.53 7.33 -11.56
N ASN A 170 5.72 8.63 -11.63
CA ASN A 170 6.69 9.28 -12.51
C ASN A 170 8.15 9.11 -12.03
N GLU A 171 8.37 9.08 -10.73
CA GLU A 171 9.70 8.95 -10.11
C GLU A 171 10.14 7.49 -9.88
N TYR A 172 9.34 6.52 -10.33
CA TYR A 172 9.55 5.10 -10.03
C TYR A 172 10.97 4.60 -10.31
N ASP A 173 11.52 4.89 -11.49
CA ASP A 173 12.84 4.37 -11.89
C ASP A 173 13.97 4.98 -11.02
N GLU A 174 13.86 6.26 -10.67
CA GLU A 174 14.80 6.92 -9.79
C GLU A 174 14.70 6.36 -8.36
N LEU A 175 13.49 6.22 -7.84
CA LEU A 175 13.26 5.64 -6.51
C LEU A 175 13.75 4.19 -6.43
N LEU A 176 13.50 3.40 -7.47
CA LEU A 176 13.97 2.01 -7.54
C LEU A 176 15.51 1.94 -7.52
N ALA A 177 16.17 2.78 -8.30
CA ALA A 177 17.63 2.85 -8.32
C ALA A 177 18.21 3.24 -6.95
N ARG A 178 17.58 4.21 -6.25
CA ARG A 178 17.97 4.61 -4.90
C ARG A 178 17.75 3.49 -3.88
N CYS A 179 16.65 2.76 -3.96
CA CYS A 179 16.39 1.60 -3.11
C CYS A 179 17.45 0.51 -3.31
N TYR A 180 17.77 0.16 -4.55
CA TYR A 180 18.83 -0.83 -4.82
C TYR A 180 20.21 -0.39 -4.31
N ALA A 181 20.55 0.89 -4.45
CA ALA A 181 21.82 1.40 -3.94
C ALA A 181 21.88 1.33 -2.41
N PHE A 182 20.79 1.64 -1.74
CA PHE A 182 20.66 1.55 -0.28
C PHE A 182 20.74 0.08 0.18
N ASP A 183 19.95 -0.80 -0.42
CA ASP A 183 19.92 -2.22 -0.07
C ASP A 183 21.31 -2.87 -0.24
N LYS A 184 21.97 -2.56 -1.37
CA LYS A 184 23.33 -3.04 -1.63
C LYS A 184 24.29 -2.59 -0.53
N LYS A 185 24.27 -1.30 -0.16
CA LYS A 185 25.15 -0.77 0.88
C LYS A 185 24.86 -1.41 2.24
N LEU A 186 23.59 -1.53 2.62
CA LEU A 186 23.18 -2.18 3.87
C LEU A 186 23.69 -3.63 3.94
N MET A 187 23.51 -4.40 2.86
CA MET A 187 23.93 -5.79 2.80
C MET A 187 25.46 -5.94 2.81
N GLU A 188 26.20 -5.05 2.14
CA GLU A 188 27.67 -5.04 2.14
C GLU A 188 28.22 -4.72 3.55
N ASP A 189 27.72 -3.64 4.17
CA ASP A 189 28.18 -3.21 5.50
C ASP A 189 27.88 -4.26 6.56
N ALA A 190 26.67 -4.80 6.59
CA ALA A 190 26.27 -5.82 7.57
C ALA A 190 27.00 -7.17 7.33
N SER A 191 27.24 -7.56 6.07
CA SER A 191 28.01 -8.77 5.75
C SER A 191 29.46 -8.67 6.19
N ALA A 192 30.06 -7.49 6.10
CA ALA A 192 31.42 -7.25 6.55
C ALA A 192 31.57 -7.42 8.08
N VAL A 193 30.50 -7.17 8.83
CA VAL A 193 30.47 -7.30 10.31
C VAL A 193 30.17 -8.73 10.75
N GLY A 194 29.15 -9.37 10.19
CA GLY A 194 28.64 -10.65 10.72
C GLY A 194 28.35 -11.73 9.66
N GLY A 195 28.72 -11.50 8.40
CA GLY A 195 28.45 -12.43 7.32
C GLY A 195 27.03 -12.32 6.75
N LYS A 196 26.73 -13.18 5.77
CA LYS A 196 25.49 -13.12 4.97
C LYS A 196 24.22 -13.25 5.81
N GLU A 197 24.16 -14.20 6.71
CA GLU A 197 22.98 -14.47 7.56
C GLU A 197 22.68 -13.31 8.49
N TYR A 198 23.72 -12.68 9.04
CA TYR A 198 23.57 -11.46 9.83
C TYR A 198 23.05 -10.30 9.00
N ALA A 199 23.53 -10.14 7.76
CA ALA A 199 23.05 -9.10 6.86
C ALA A 199 21.57 -9.26 6.49
N GLU A 200 21.12 -10.49 6.22
CA GLU A 200 19.72 -10.80 5.97
C GLU A 200 18.83 -10.47 7.17
N LEU A 201 19.31 -10.77 8.39
CA LEU A 201 18.62 -10.41 9.63
C LEU A 201 18.54 -8.88 9.81
N CYS A 202 19.63 -8.15 9.56
CA CYS A 202 19.67 -6.70 9.64
C CYS A 202 18.71 -6.05 8.64
N ALA A 203 18.67 -6.53 7.39
CA ALA A 203 17.77 -6.02 6.36
C ALA A 203 16.29 -6.23 6.74
N LEU A 204 15.96 -7.40 7.29
CA LEU A 204 14.61 -7.70 7.77
C LEU A 204 14.24 -6.79 8.95
N ALA A 205 15.12 -6.65 9.94
CA ALA A 205 14.89 -5.80 11.11
C ALA A 205 14.71 -4.32 10.73
N TYR A 206 15.56 -3.80 9.84
CA TYR A 206 15.45 -2.44 9.31
C TYR A 206 14.08 -2.20 8.67
N ARG A 207 13.66 -3.10 7.76
CA ARG A 207 12.35 -3.00 7.11
C ARG A 207 11.20 -3.03 8.10
N GLN A 208 11.22 -3.93 9.08
CA GLN A 208 10.18 -4.04 10.10
C GLN A 208 10.12 -2.80 10.99
N SER A 209 11.28 -2.26 11.36
CA SER A 209 11.35 -1.02 12.14
C SER A 209 10.70 0.15 11.41
N ILE A 210 11.04 0.37 10.13
CA ILE A 210 10.41 1.41 9.32
C ILE A 210 8.89 1.21 9.21
N ALA A 211 8.44 -0.02 8.95
CA ALA A 211 7.02 -0.33 8.78
C ALA A 211 6.20 -0.13 10.07
N ALA A 212 6.82 -0.27 11.23
CA ALA A 212 6.16 -0.12 12.53
C ALA A 212 6.07 1.34 13.01
N HIS A 213 6.60 2.31 12.26
CA HIS A 213 6.61 3.71 12.69
C HIS A 213 5.68 4.61 11.87
N LYS A 214 5.26 5.69 12.51
CA LYS A 214 4.57 6.82 11.89
C LYS A 214 5.45 8.07 11.98
N LEU A 215 5.64 8.74 10.85
CA LEU A 215 6.28 10.05 10.79
C LEU A 215 5.20 11.12 10.73
N VAL A 216 5.21 12.02 11.71
CA VAL A 216 4.28 13.14 11.81
C VAL A 216 5.02 14.40 12.23
N GLU A 217 4.39 15.56 12.05
CA GLU A 217 4.87 16.85 12.51
C GLU A 217 4.04 17.34 13.69
N ALA A 218 4.69 17.61 14.81
CA ALA A 218 4.05 18.17 16.00
C ALA A 218 3.64 19.63 15.80
N PRO A 219 2.72 20.18 16.61
CA PRO A 219 2.29 21.59 16.48
C PRO A 219 3.40 22.63 16.61
N ASN A 220 4.50 22.28 17.26
CA ASN A 220 5.68 23.14 17.40
C ASN A 220 6.70 23.00 16.26
N GLY A 221 6.42 22.15 15.25
CA GLY A 221 7.27 21.88 14.10
C GLY A 221 8.29 20.75 14.28
N ASP A 222 8.33 20.10 15.45
CA ASP A 222 9.20 18.95 15.66
C ASP A 222 8.74 17.75 14.84
N LEU A 223 9.69 17.05 14.21
CA LEU A 223 9.42 15.79 13.54
C LEU A 223 9.41 14.65 14.56
N LEU A 224 8.31 13.92 14.60
CA LEU A 224 8.11 12.79 15.49
C LEU A 224 8.10 11.49 14.69
N TRP A 225 9.06 10.61 15.00
CA TRP A 225 9.13 9.25 14.48
C TRP A 225 8.67 8.27 15.55
N LEU A 226 7.39 7.90 15.49
CA LEU A 226 6.72 7.21 16.58
C LEU A 226 6.42 5.77 16.22
N SER A 227 6.89 4.83 17.05
CA SER A 227 6.47 3.44 16.94
C SER A 227 4.98 3.30 17.22
N LYS A 228 4.29 2.52 16.41
CA LYS A 228 2.85 2.27 16.54
C LYS A 228 2.59 0.76 16.54
N GLU A 229 1.90 0.29 17.55
CA GLU A 229 1.35 -1.05 17.56
C GLU A 229 0.29 -1.18 16.46
N ASN A 230 0.34 -2.29 15.73
CA ASN A 230 -0.49 -2.45 14.54
C ASN A 230 -1.59 -3.50 14.69
N ASN A 231 -1.57 -4.28 15.75
CA ASN A 231 -2.50 -5.39 15.93
C ASN A 231 -2.90 -5.67 17.38
N SER A 232 -2.01 -5.51 18.34
CA SER A 232 -2.28 -5.87 19.75
C SER A 232 -3.02 -4.76 20.49
N ASN A 233 -2.73 -3.51 20.17
CA ASN A 233 -3.38 -2.34 20.79
C ASN A 233 -3.18 -1.08 19.94
N GLY A 234 -3.83 0.02 20.36
CA GLY A 234 -3.72 1.32 19.69
C GLY A 234 -2.63 2.23 20.25
N SER A 235 -1.71 1.72 21.06
CA SER A 235 -0.69 2.51 21.75
C SER A 235 0.42 3.00 20.81
N ILE A 236 1.04 4.11 21.20
CA ILE A 236 2.15 4.75 20.47
C ILE A 236 3.32 4.89 21.42
N ASN A 237 4.53 4.60 20.94
CA ASN A 237 5.78 4.69 21.69
C ASN A 237 5.78 3.87 23.00
N THR A 238 5.22 2.67 22.96
CA THR A 238 5.36 1.73 24.07
C THR A 238 6.83 1.41 24.30
N VAL A 239 7.25 1.36 25.57
CA VAL A 239 8.67 1.23 25.96
C VAL A 239 9.28 -0.08 25.45
N ASP A 240 8.50 -1.14 25.47
CA ASP A 240 8.89 -2.48 25.01
C ASP A 240 9.06 -2.58 23.49
N LEU A 241 8.43 -1.71 22.72
CA LEU A 241 8.63 -1.61 21.27
C LEU A 241 9.72 -0.59 20.90
N THR A 242 9.79 0.53 21.60
CA THR A 242 10.72 1.61 21.25
C THR A 242 12.17 1.20 21.43
N TYR A 243 12.49 0.43 22.46
CA TYR A 243 13.86 0.02 22.72
C TYR A 243 14.44 -0.97 21.67
N PRO A 244 13.73 -2.04 21.27
CA PRO A 244 14.23 -2.95 20.24
C PRO A 244 14.44 -2.32 18.85
N PRO A 245 13.58 -1.38 18.36
CA PRO A 245 13.79 -0.74 17.07
C PRO A 245 14.68 0.51 17.10
N ALA A 246 15.19 0.91 18.27
CA ALA A 246 15.99 2.14 18.42
C ALA A 246 17.35 2.17 17.67
N PRO A 247 18.02 1.06 17.34
CA PRO A 247 19.30 1.07 16.66
C PRO A 247 19.32 1.43 15.18
N PRO A 248 18.24 1.34 14.39
CA PRO A 248 18.24 1.76 12.96
C PRO A 248 18.38 3.25 12.74
#